data_f72a24472ad9bcafdaeeee7110bea46f
#
_entry.id   f72a24472ad9bcafdaeeee7110bea46f
#
_cell.length_a   1.000
_cell.length_b   1.000
_cell.length_c   1.000
_cell.angle_alpha   90.00
_cell.angle_beta   90.00
_cell.angle_gamma   90.00
#
_symmetry.space_group_name_H-M   'P 1'
#
loop_
_entity.id
_entity.type
_entity.pdbx_description
1 polymer ?
#
loop_
_entity_poly.entity_id
_entity_poly.type
_entity_poly.pdbx_seq_one_letter_code
_entity_poly.pdbx_strand_id
1 'polypeptide(L)'
;MSDQKTILKATIFQYGQIYGGISVAFAIMLFIMDMHYQGGSLQQWAGLLIMVGSITAGQLAFRKLNNGYLNLSEAMKIGLGVTIVGIIIALLYGWFQAIVLDPNQIEKATEFALSQAIDQNPEMTDEMIAVTREWIEWGSSPGISTAFAFGFGLIFGGIVSLVTGLIVKKSRPN
;
A
#
# COMPACT_ATOMS: atom_id res chain seq x y z
N MET A 1 -20.31 25.06 3.27
CA MET A 1 -18.87 24.70 3.49
C MET A 1 -18.70 23.57 4.53
N SER A 2 -19.52 23.45 5.58
CA SER A 2 -19.46 22.35 6.55
C SER A 2 -19.77 20.98 5.91
N ASP A 3 -20.83 20.88 5.12
CA ASP A 3 -21.26 19.63 4.48
C ASP A 3 -20.19 19.02 3.55
N GLN A 4 -19.55 19.84 2.72
CA GLN A 4 -18.52 19.36 1.80
C GLN A 4 -17.29 18.78 2.52
N LYS A 5 -16.87 19.42 3.64
CA LYS A 5 -15.78 18.87 4.46
C LYS A 5 -16.15 17.57 5.13
N THR A 6 -17.41 17.44 5.54
CA THR A 6 -17.94 16.21 6.15
C THR A 6 -18.00 15.08 5.14
N ILE A 7 -18.50 15.33 3.93
CA ILE A 7 -18.54 14.36 2.83
C ILE A 7 -17.11 13.92 2.47
N LEU A 8 -16.15 14.88 2.39
CA LEU A 8 -14.75 14.58 2.09
C LEU A 8 -14.14 13.62 3.11
N LYS A 9 -14.30 13.92 4.40
CA LYS A 9 -13.78 13.07 5.47
C LYS A 9 -14.44 11.68 5.46
N ALA A 10 -15.75 11.62 5.36
CA ALA A 10 -16.50 10.36 5.30
C ALA A 10 -16.03 9.49 4.13
N THR A 11 -15.85 10.09 2.94
CA THR A 11 -15.32 9.39 1.76
C THR A 11 -13.91 8.85 1.98
N ILE A 12 -13.00 9.66 2.55
CA ILE A 12 -11.63 9.23 2.86
C ILE A 12 -11.64 8.02 3.80
N PHE A 13 -12.39 8.08 4.89
CA PHE A 13 -12.45 6.99 5.85
C PHE A 13 -13.07 5.74 5.24
N GLN A 14 -14.20 5.86 4.55
CA GLN A 14 -14.88 4.73 3.92
C GLN A 14 -13.99 4.01 2.91
N TYR A 15 -13.41 4.75 1.96
CA TYR A 15 -12.57 4.14 0.92
C TYR A 15 -11.18 3.75 1.41
N GLY A 16 -10.67 4.41 2.44
CA GLY A 16 -9.47 3.97 3.16
C GLY A 16 -9.67 2.64 3.88
N GLN A 17 -10.82 2.44 4.53
CA GLN A 17 -11.18 1.15 5.14
C GLN A 17 -11.37 0.06 4.07
N ILE A 18 -11.97 0.38 2.93
CA ILE A 18 -12.11 -0.56 1.80
C ILE A 18 -10.71 -0.94 1.29
N TYR A 19 -9.82 0.04 1.07
CA TYR A 19 -8.44 -0.21 0.66
C TYR A 19 -7.71 -1.11 1.65
N GLY A 20 -7.73 -0.76 2.94
CA GLY A 20 -7.09 -1.55 3.99
C GLY A 20 -7.71 -2.93 4.15
N GLY A 21 -9.04 -3.03 4.12
CA GLY A 21 -9.77 -4.30 4.23
C GLY A 21 -9.47 -5.27 3.09
N ILE A 22 -9.46 -4.80 1.84
CA ILE A 22 -9.08 -5.62 0.68
C ILE A 22 -7.60 -6.02 0.76
N SER A 23 -6.71 -5.11 1.20
CA SER A 23 -5.29 -5.42 1.38
C SER A 23 -5.08 -6.49 2.45
N VAL A 24 -5.81 -6.42 3.56
CA VAL A 24 -5.78 -7.44 4.62
C VAL A 24 -6.32 -8.78 4.10
N ALA A 25 -7.45 -8.78 3.39
CA ALA A 25 -8.01 -9.99 2.81
C ALA A 25 -7.02 -10.67 1.83
N PHE A 26 -6.35 -9.86 1.01
CA PHE A 26 -5.30 -10.34 0.11
C PHE A 26 -4.09 -10.90 0.90
N ALA A 27 -3.65 -10.22 1.96
CA ALA A 27 -2.56 -10.70 2.80
C ALA A 27 -2.91 -12.02 3.52
N ILE A 28 -4.16 -12.19 3.99
CA ILE A 28 -4.65 -13.45 4.56
C ILE A 28 -4.63 -14.56 3.52
N MET A 29 -5.05 -14.29 2.29
CA MET A 29 -4.99 -15.26 1.20
C MET A 29 -3.55 -15.72 0.94
N LEU A 30 -2.60 -14.79 0.87
CA LEU A 30 -1.18 -15.12 0.71
C LEU A 30 -0.63 -15.91 1.91
N PHE A 31 -1.09 -15.61 3.11
CA PHE A 31 -0.71 -16.35 4.32
C PHE A 31 -1.18 -17.82 4.24
N ILE A 32 -2.44 -18.05 3.86
CA ILE A 32 -2.99 -19.40 3.69
C ILE A 32 -2.24 -20.19 2.60
N MET A 33 -1.76 -19.50 1.56
CA MET A 33 -1.00 -20.11 0.46
C MET A 33 0.50 -20.26 0.77
N ASP A 34 0.96 -19.88 1.97
CA ASP A 34 2.38 -19.83 2.36
C ASP A 34 3.26 -18.99 1.40
N MET A 35 2.69 -17.93 0.84
CA MET A 35 3.36 -17.04 -0.11
C MET A 35 3.59 -15.63 0.47
N HIS A 36 3.19 -15.38 1.70
CA HIS A 36 3.19 -14.04 2.32
C HIS A 36 4.59 -13.43 2.52
N TYR A 37 5.64 -14.25 2.59
CA TYR A 37 7.03 -13.84 2.76
C TYR A 37 7.79 -13.68 1.43
N GLN A 38 7.21 -14.09 0.30
CA GLN A 38 7.95 -14.18 -0.97
C GLN A 38 8.14 -12.85 -1.71
N GLY A 39 7.33 -11.82 -1.41
CA GLY A 39 7.51 -10.46 -1.93
C GLY A 39 7.50 -10.32 -3.47
N GLY A 40 6.82 -11.21 -4.18
CA GLY A 40 6.91 -11.32 -5.62
C GLY A 40 6.15 -10.22 -6.40
N SER A 41 6.35 -10.21 -7.73
CA SER A 41 5.70 -9.27 -8.65
C SER A 41 4.16 -9.33 -8.59
N LEU A 42 3.58 -10.50 -8.34
CA LEU A 42 2.14 -10.66 -8.15
C LEU A 42 1.61 -9.79 -7.01
N GLN A 43 2.29 -9.79 -5.87
CA GLN A 43 1.90 -8.99 -4.69
C GLN A 43 2.00 -7.50 -4.98
N GLN A 44 3.06 -7.08 -5.69
CA GLN A 44 3.27 -5.68 -6.06
C GLN A 44 2.17 -5.17 -6.99
N TRP A 45 1.85 -5.91 -8.06
CA TRP A 45 0.81 -5.56 -9.00
C TRP A 45 -0.59 -5.59 -8.37
N ALA A 46 -0.89 -6.61 -7.57
CA ALA A 46 -2.16 -6.69 -6.85
C ALA A 46 -2.32 -5.51 -5.89
N GLY A 47 -1.29 -5.18 -5.11
CA GLY A 47 -1.30 -4.02 -4.22
C GLY A 47 -1.52 -2.71 -4.96
N LEU A 48 -0.87 -2.52 -6.11
CA LEU A 48 -1.07 -1.34 -6.96
C LEU A 48 -2.51 -1.26 -7.50
N LEU A 49 -3.06 -2.37 -7.99
CA LEU A 49 -4.43 -2.43 -8.50
C LEU A 49 -5.46 -2.13 -7.39
N ILE A 50 -5.28 -2.66 -6.20
CA ILE A 50 -6.14 -2.38 -5.03
C ILE A 50 -6.09 -0.88 -4.69
N MET A 51 -4.89 -0.28 -4.69
CA MET A 51 -4.70 1.16 -4.44
C MET A 51 -5.40 2.01 -5.51
N VAL A 52 -5.13 1.77 -6.79
CA VAL A 52 -5.71 2.51 -7.92
C VAL A 52 -7.23 2.39 -7.90
N GLY A 53 -7.76 1.19 -7.71
CA GLY A 53 -9.20 0.94 -7.64
C GLY A 53 -9.86 1.70 -6.49
N SER A 54 -9.29 1.63 -5.29
CA SER A 54 -9.83 2.26 -4.09
C SER A 54 -9.79 3.80 -4.17
N ILE A 55 -8.68 4.37 -4.63
CA ILE A 55 -8.55 5.82 -4.81
C ILE A 55 -9.54 6.31 -5.86
N THR A 56 -9.60 5.65 -7.01
CA THR A 56 -10.50 6.05 -8.10
C THR A 56 -11.96 5.95 -7.67
N ALA A 57 -12.35 4.87 -7.00
CA ALA A 57 -13.70 4.69 -6.47
C ALA A 57 -14.05 5.78 -5.44
N GLY A 58 -13.13 6.12 -4.54
CA GLY A 58 -13.30 7.21 -3.58
C GLY A 58 -13.51 8.58 -4.26
N GLN A 59 -12.69 8.90 -5.28
CA GLN A 59 -12.82 10.14 -6.05
C GLN A 59 -14.16 10.21 -6.79
N LEU A 60 -14.60 9.11 -7.42
CA LEU A 60 -15.89 9.03 -8.12
C LEU A 60 -17.08 9.14 -7.14
N ALA A 61 -16.99 8.48 -5.99
CA ALA A 61 -18.03 8.56 -4.95
C ALA A 61 -18.17 9.99 -4.41
N PHE A 62 -17.04 10.63 -4.07
CA PHE A 62 -17.06 12.03 -3.64
C PHE A 62 -17.65 12.93 -4.72
N ARG A 63 -17.21 12.78 -5.98
CA ARG A 63 -17.78 13.56 -7.09
C ARG A 63 -19.29 13.40 -7.18
N LYS A 64 -19.81 12.18 -7.02
CA LYS A 64 -21.27 11.91 -7.03
C LYS A 64 -21.99 12.63 -5.89
N LEU A 65 -21.45 12.57 -4.67
CA LEU A 65 -21.99 13.22 -3.48
C LEU A 65 -21.85 14.74 -3.49
N ASN A 66 -20.85 15.27 -4.21
CA ASN A 66 -20.56 16.70 -4.32
C ASN A 66 -21.22 17.32 -5.59
N ASN A 67 -22.44 16.96 -5.89
CA ASN A 67 -23.24 17.47 -7.02
C ASN A 67 -22.58 17.29 -8.40
N GLY A 68 -21.77 16.24 -8.55
CA GLY A 68 -21.09 15.90 -9.78
C GLY A 68 -19.76 16.63 -9.98
N TYR A 69 -19.28 17.39 -9.01
CA TYR A 69 -18.02 18.16 -9.11
C TYR A 69 -16.91 17.57 -8.25
N LEU A 70 -15.70 17.61 -8.78
CA LEU A 70 -14.46 17.22 -8.12
C LEU A 70 -13.32 18.07 -8.71
N ASN A 71 -12.72 18.90 -7.90
CA ASN A 71 -11.51 19.61 -8.32
C ASN A 71 -10.24 18.77 -7.98
N LEU A 72 -9.11 19.16 -8.57
CA LEU A 72 -7.86 18.42 -8.41
C LEU A 72 -7.38 18.38 -6.96
N SER A 73 -7.54 19.47 -6.21
CA SER A 73 -7.16 19.53 -4.78
C SER A 73 -7.99 18.57 -3.93
N GLU A 74 -9.28 18.45 -4.21
CA GLU A 74 -10.16 17.48 -3.55
C GLU A 74 -9.74 16.05 -3.91
N ALA A 75 -9.47 15.78 -5.19
CA ALA A 75 -8.99 14.47 -5.66
C ALA A 75 -7.70 14.05 -4.95
N MET A 76 -6.73 14.96 -4.83
CA MET A 76 -5.47 14.72 -4.10
C MET A 76 -5.70 14.43 -2.61
N LYS A 77 -6.57 15.21 -1.95
CA LYS A 77 -6.90 14.97 -0.53
C LYS A 77 -7.56 13.62 -0.32
N ILE A 78 -8.46 13.21 -1.22
CA ILE A 78 -9.11 11.89 -1.16
C ILE A 78 -8.07 10.80 -1.34
N GLY A 79 -7.27 10.86 -2.39
CA GLY A 79 -6.32 9.79 -2.67
C GLY A 79 -5.26 9.63 -1.58
N LEU A 80 -4.64 10.72 -1.14
CA LEU A 80 -3.67 10.68 -0.04
C LEU A 80 -4.32 10.21 1.27
N GLY A 81 -5.53 10.70 1.57
CA GLY A 81 -6.25 10.26 2.76
C GLY A 81 -6.64 8.78 2.73
N VAL A 82 -7.14 8.28 1.61
CA VAL A 82 -7.43 6.85 1.38
C VAL A 82 -6.16 6.01 1.57
N THR A 83 -5.04 6.47 0.99
CA THR A 83 -3.75 5.79 1.11
C THR A 83 -3.30 5.71 2.57
N ILE A 84 -3.35 6.81 3.32
CA ILE A 84 -2.93 6.84 4.74
C ILE A 84 -3.77 5.88 5.57
N VAL A 85 -5.09 5.96 5.47
CA VAL A 85 -5.99 5.09 6.24
C VAL A 85 -5.76 3.62 5.88
N GLY A 86 -5.64 3.31 4.59
CA GLY A 86 -5.40 1.94 4.13
C GLY A 86 -4.06 1.37 4.58
N ILE A 87 -2.99 2.17 4.50
CA ILE A 87 -1.65 1.75 4.99
C ILE A 87 -1.69 1.48 6.49
N ILE A 88 -2.34 2.32 7.29
CA ILE A 88 -2.44 2.08 8.74
C ILE A 88 -3.11 0.73 9.02
N ILE A 89 -4.21 0.42 8.35
CA ILE A 89 -4.91 -0.86 8.52
C ILE A 89 -4.02 -2.04 8.08
N ALA A 90 -3.37 -1.92 6.93
CA ALA A 90 -2.49 -2.96 6.41
C ALA A 90 -1.27 -3.20 7.33
N LEU A 91 -0.68 -2.15 7.90
CA LEU A 91 0.44 -2.25 8.83
C LEU A 91 0.03 -2.88 10.16
N LEU A 92 -1.13 -2.52 10.70
CA LEU A 92 -1.64 -3.14 11.93
C LEU A 92 -1.81 -4.65 11.75
N TYR A 93 -2.36 -5.06 10.60
CA TYR A 93 -2.46 -6.49 10.29
C TYR A 93 -1.07 -7.12 10.06
N GLY A 94 -0.17 -6.46 9.33
CA GLY A 94 1.18 -6.97 9.09
C GLY A 94 1.97 -7.19 10.38
N TRP A 95 1.87 -6.28 11.33
CA TRP A 95 2.47 -6.46 12.66
C TRP A 95 1.83 -7.61 13.43
N PHE A 96 0.49 -7.71 13.41
CA PHE A 96 -0.20 -8.84 14.02
C PHE A 96 0.25 -10.17 13.39
N GLN A 97 0.36 -10.24 12.07
CA GLN A 97 0.83 -11.42 11.36
C GLN A 97 2.27 -11.79 11.77
N ALA A 98 3.19 -10.82 11.78
CA ALA A 98 4.60 -11.06 12.10
C ALA A 98 4.84 -11.42 13.57
N ILE A 99 4.01 -10.93 14.50
CA ILE A 99 4.21 -11.17 15.95
C ILE A 99 3.44 -12.43 16.41
N VAL A 100 2.24 -12.66 15.85
CA VAL A 100 1.31 -13.67 16.38
C VAL A 100 1.16 -14.87 15.47
N LEU A 101 1.02 -14.65 14.14
CA LEU A 101 0.71 -15.73 13.20
C LEU A 101 1.97 -16.44 12.69
N ASP A 102 3.00 -15.69 12.35
CA ASP A 102 4.27 -16.25 11.88
C ASP A 102 5.46 -15.43 12.42
N PRO A 103 5.92 -15.69 13.65
CA PRO A 103 7.07 -15.02 14.23
C PRO A 103 8.38 -15.18 13.43
N ASN A 104 8.46 -16.20 12.59
CA ASN A 104 9.63 -16.49 11.75
C ASN A 104 9.50 -15.86 10.35
N GLN A 105 8.46 -15.06 10.10
CA GLN A 105 8.21 -14.46 8.77
C GLN A 105 9.41 -13.66 8.25
N ILE A 106 10.10 -12.90 9.10
CA ILE A 106 11.27 -12.08 8.71
C ILE A 106 12.41 -12.99 8.28
N GLU A 107 12.69 -14.05 9.03
CA GLU A 107 13.72 -15.03 8.68
C GLU A 107 13.41 -15.72 7.36
N LYS A 108 12.18 -16.22 7.17
CA LYS A 108 11.72 -16.82 5.90
C LYS A 108 11.85 -15.86 4.72
N ALA A 109 11.47 -14.58 4.92
CA ALA A 109 11.59 -13.55 3.88
C ALA A 109 13.07 -13.28 3.54
N THR A 110 13.95 -13.26 4.54
CA THR A 110 15.38 -13.07 4.37
C THR A 110 16.00 -14.22 3.58
N GLU A 111 15.72 -15.47 3.98
CA GLU A 111 16.24 -16.65 3.28
C GLU A 111 15.73 -16.72 1.84
N PHE A 112 14.45 -16.42 1.62
CA PHE A 112 13.87 -16.40 0.28
C PHE A 112 14.50 -15.31 -0.61
N ALA A 113 14.65 -14.10 -0.11
CA ALA A 113 15.28 -13.01 -0.85
C ALA A 113 16.76 -13.28 -1.13
N LEU A 114 17.46 -13.89 -0.17
CA LEU A 114 18.86 -14.27 -0.33
C LEU A 114 19.03 -15.38 -1.36
N SER A 115 18.18 -16.40 -1.35
CA SER A 115 18.20 -17.45 -2.37
C SER A 115 17.98 -16.89 -3.78
N GLN A 116 17.04 -15.95 -3.93
CA GLN A 116 16.84 -15.27 -5.21
C GLN A 116 18.05 -14.43 -5.66
N ALA A 117 18.72 -13.76 -4.71
CA ALA A 117 19.93 -12.99 -5.03
C ALA A 117 21.07 -13.89 -5.52
N ILE A 118 21.25 -15.05 -4.88
CA ILE A 118 22.24 -16.06 -5.29
C ILE A 118 21.90 -16.66 -6.66
N ASP A 119 20.62 -16.98 -6.90
CA ASP A 119 20.17 -17.51 -8.19
C ASP A 119 20.38 -16.52 -9.34
N GLN A 120 20.25 -15.20 -9.08
CA GLN A 120 20.48 -14.14 -10.06
C GLN A 120 21.98 -13.85 -10.25
N ASN A 121 22.79 -14.13 -9.27
CA ASN A 121 24.25 -13.94 -9.32
C ASN A 121 24.97 -15.13 -8.66
N PRO A 122 25.15 -16.24 -9.39
CA PRO A 122 25.80 -17.45 -8.86
C PRO A 122 27.29 -17.26 -8.47
N GLU A 123 27.91 -16.14 -8.86
CA GLU A 123 29.31 -15.81 -8.54
C GLU A 123 29.45 -15.04 -7.21
N MET A 124 28.37 -14.92 -6.41
CA MET A 124 28.43 -14.26 -5.10
C MET A 124 29.41 -14.98 -4.18
N THR A 125 30.36 -14.23 -3.62
CA THR A 125 31.27 -14.72 -2.59
C THR A 125 30.54 -14.79 -1.24
N ASP A 126 31.09 -15.56 -0.29
CA ASP A 126 30.55 -15.66 1.08
C ASP A 126 30.45 -14.28 1.76
N GLU A 127 31.39 -13.38 1.48
CA GLU A 127 31.37 -12.01 1.99
C GLU A 127 30.19 -11.20 1.40
N MET A 128 29.94 -11.32 0.09
CA MET A 128 28.81 -10.68 -0.56
C MET A 128 27.47 -11.21 -0.03
N ILE A 129 27.38 -12.51 0.21
CA ILE A 129 26.20 -13.16 0.79
C ILE A 129 25.94 -12.60 2.20
N ALA A 130 26.97 -12.50 3.05
CA ALA A 130 26.85 -11.97 4.40
C ALA A 130 26.37 -10.50 4.41
N VAL A 131 26.97 -9.66 3.57
CA VAL A 131 26.55 -8.24 3.43
C VAL A 131 25.13 -8.12 2.90
N THR A 132 24.76 -8.94 1.91
CA THR A 132 23.39 -8.94 1.34
C THR A 132 22.37 -9.34 2.39
N ARG A 133 22.66 -10.36 3.20
CA ARG A 133 21.81 -10.77 4.33
C ARG A 133 21.59 -9.62 5.30
N GLU A 134 22.65 -8.95 5.72
CA GLU A 134 22.57 -7.82 6.66
C GLU A 134 21.65 -6.70 6.12
N TRP A 135 21.77 -6.36 4.83
CA TRP A 135 20.91 -5.37 4.19
C TRP A 135 19.43 -5.79 4.14
N ILE A 136 19.15 -7.06 3.86
CA ILE A 136 17.78 -7.59 3.83
C ILE A 136 17.18 -7.54 5.24
N GLU A 137 17.91 -8.00 6.26
CA GLU A 137 17.46 -7.99 7.65
C GLU A 137 17.21 -6.56 8.15
N TRP A 138 18.12 -5.62 7.85
CA TRP A 138 17.94 -4.21 8.16
C TRP A 138 16.67 -3.63 7.52
N GLY A 139 16.48 -3.85 6.21
CA GLY A 139 15.32 -3.38 5.47
C GLY A 139 13.99 -4.02 5.93
N SER A 140 14.05 -5.27 6.37
CA SER A 140 12.90 -6.03 6.89
C SER A 140 12.55 -5.70 8.35
N SER A 141 13.43 -4.95 9.04
CA SER A 141 13.16 -4.56 10.43
C SER A 141 11.85 -3.75 10.54
N PRO A 142 11.03 -3.95 11.59
CA PRO A 142 9.68 -3.35 11.67
C PRO A 142 9.64 -1.84 11.53
N GLY A 143 10.64 -1.12 12.06
CA GLY A 143 10.71 0.34 11.96
C GLY A 143 11.01 0.80 10.53
N ILE A 144 12.01 0.18 9.90
CA ILE A 144 12.44 0.53 8.54
C ILE A 144 11.37 0.15 7.50
N SER A 145 10.84 -1.07 7.58
CA SER A 145 9.77 -1.52 6.68
C SER A 145 8.50 -0.65 6.78
N THR A 146 8.15 -0.22 8.00
CA THR A 146 7.05 0.73 8.22
C THR A 146 7.34 2.09 7.57
N ALA A 147 8.55 2.64 7.76
CA ALA A 147 8.93 3.92 7.15
C ALA A 147 8.90 3.84 5.61
N PHE A 148 9.38 2.74 5.02
CA PHE A 148 9.29 2.51 3.58
C PHE A 148 7.84 2.37 3.11
N ALA A 149 6.99 1.62 3.82
CA ALA A 149 5.58 1.47 3.47
C ALA A 149 4.86 2.83 3.42
N PHE A 150 5.08 3.71 4.42
CA PHE A 150 4.54 5.06 4.40
C PHE A 150 5.17 5.92 3.30
N GLY A 151 6.49 5.96 3.19
CA GLY A 151 7.20 6.79 2.22
C GLY A 151 6.80 6.47 0.79
N PHE A 152 6.96 5.22 0.37
CA PHE A 152 6.59 4.77 -0.97
C PHE A 152 5.07 4.82 -1.17
N GLY A 153 4.28 4.42 -0.17
CA GLY A 153 2.83 4.46 -0.25
C GLY A 153 2.30 5.88 -0.51
N LEU A 154 2.84 6.90 0.16
CA LEU A 154 2.44 8.30 -0.07
C LEU A 154 2.90 8.82 -1.43
N ILE A 155 4.10 8.46 -1.90
CA ILE A 155 4.58 8.83 -3.23
C ILE A 155 3.68 8.20 -4.31
N PHE A 156 3.49 6.88 -4.28
CA PHE A 156 2.65 6.19 -5.25
C PHE A 156 1.18 6.59 -5.14
N GLY A 157 0.64 6.69 -3.91
CA GLY A 157 -0.71 7.20 -3.67
C GLY A 157 -0.93 8.61 -4.20
N GLY A 158 0.08 9.48 -4.06
CA GLY A 158 0.09 10.82 -4.64
C GLY A 158 0.07 10.81 -6.16
N ILE A 159 0.92 10.01 -6.80
CA ILE A 159 0.96 9.84 -8.26
C ILE A 159 -0.36 9.29 -8.78
N VAL A 160 -0.85 8.19 -8.20
CA VAL A 160 -2.14 7.60 -8.56
C VAL A 160 -3.27 8.61 -8.39
N SER A 161 -3.29 9.33 -7.26
CA SER A 161 -4.32 10.33 -6.97
C SER A 161 -4.30 11.49 -7.97
N LEU A 162 -3.11 11.91 -8.40
CA LEU A 162 -2.95 12.94 -9.42
C LEU A 162 -3.48 12.47 -10.79
N VAL A 163 -3.03 11.29 -11.23
CA VAL A 163 -3.41 10.74 -12.53
C VAL A 163 -4.92 10.47 -12.59
N THR A 164 -5.46 9.75 -11.61
CA THR A 164 -6.90 9.47 -11.56
C THR A 164 -7.72 10.74 -11.36
N GLY A 165 -7.24 11.67 -10.52
CA GLY A 165 -7.85 12.98 -10.32
C GLY A 165 -7.93 13.82 -11.60
N LEU A 166 -6.89 13.80 -12.43
CA LEU A 166 -6.91 14.47 -13.74
C LEU A 166 -7.93 13.87 -14.70
N ILE A 167 -8.12 12.55 -14.66
CA ILE A 167 -9.09 11.83 -15.50
C ILE A 167 -10.53 12.10 -15.03
N VAL A 168 -10.77 12.05 -13.72
CA VAL A 168 -12.14 12.13 -13.19
C VAL A 168 -12.57 13.53 -12.74
N LYS A 169 -11.67 14.53 -12.78
CA LYS A 169 -12.00 15.91 -12.37
C LYS A 169 -13.17 16.48 -13.17
N LYS A 170 -13.99 17.26 -12.50
CA LYS A 170 -15.01 18.13 -13.09
C LYS A 170 -15.12 19.38 -12.25
N SER A 171 -14.53 20.48 -12.70
CA SER A 171 -14.57 21.77 -12.01
C SER A 171 -15.97 22.37 -12.08
N ARG A 172 -16.34 23.14 -11.04
CA ARG A 172 -17.57 23.93 -11.07
C ARG A 172 -17.41 25.06 -12.10
N PRO A 173 -18.45 25.39 -12.87
CA PRO A 173 -18.43 26.60 -13.68
C PRO A 173 -18.30 27.83 -12.76
N ASN A 174 -17.55 28.80 -13.18
CA ASN A 174 -17.40 30.08 -12.49
C ASN A 174 -18.69 30.86 -12.52
#